data_140c548829e89e052fea91aadf20eb4c
#
_entry.id   140c548829e89e052fea91aadf20eb4c
#
_cell.length_a   1.000
_cell.length_b   1.000
_cell.length_c   1.000
_cell.angle_alpha   90.00
_cell.angle_beta   90.00
_cell.angle_gamma   90.00
#
_symmetry.space_group_name_H-M   'P 1'
#
loop_
_entity.id
_entity.type
_entity.pdbx_description
1 polymer ?
#
loop_
_entity_poly.entity_id
_entity_poly.type
_entity_poly.pdbx_seq_one_letter_code
_entity_poly.pdbx_strand_id
1 'polypeptide(L)' 'MTKYEIILYWSAEDNAFIAEVPELPGCAADGETRLQALENVEVVIHEWIETAHTLGRPIPEPKGRLLFA' A
#
# COMPACT_ATOMS: atom_id res chain seq x y z
N MET A 1 7.27 3.42 10.06
CA MET A 1 6.93 3.22 8.63
C MET A 1 7.31 1.83 8.19
N THR A 2 6.52 1.24 7.31
CA THR A 2 6.84 -0.06 6.73
C THR A 2 7.89 0.10 5.64
N LYS A 3 8.50 -0.99 5.24
CA LYS A 3 9.53 -1.00 4.21
C LYS A 3 9.03 -1.50 2.86
N TYR A 4 7.72 -1.71 2.73
CA TYR A 4 7.13 -2.10 1.45
C TYR A 4 7.21 -0.94 0.47
N GLU A 5 7.35 -1.28 -0.80
CA GLU A 5 7.28 -0.28 -1.85
C GLU A 5 5.86 0.28 -1.93
N ILE A 6 5.76 1.60 -2.06
CA ILE A 6 4.48 2.28 -2.24
C ILE A 6 4.55 3.06 -3.55
N ILE A 7 3.58 2.82 -4.42
CA ILE A 7 3.47 3.54 -5.69
C ILE A 7 2.38 4.58 -5.56
N LEU A 8 2.76 5.84 -5.76
CA LEU A 8 1.82 6.97 -5.68
C LEU A 8 1.56 7.50 -7.08
N TYR A 9 0.29 7.68 -7.43
CA TYR A 9 -0.06 8.26 -8.72
C TYR A 9 -1.41 8.98 -8.65
N TRP A 10 -1.65 9.84 -9.63
CA TRP A 10 -2.92 10.53 -9.79
C TRP A 10 -3.88 9.65 -10.60
N SER A 11 -5.08 9.45 -10.08
CA SER A 11 -6.13 8.73 -10.78
C SER A 11 -7.19 9.73 -11.24
N ALA A 12 -7.24 10.00 -12.53
CA ALA A 12 -8.25 10.88 -13.10
C ALA A 12 -9.65 10.26 -12.96
N GLU A 13 -9.73 8.96 -13.03
CA GLU A 13 -10.97 8.22 -12.90
C GLU A 13 -11.57 8.39 -11.50
N ASP A 14 -10.73 8.32 -10.48
CA ASP A 14 -11.16 8.47 -9.08
C ASP A 14 -11.10 9.91 -8.59
N ASN A 15 -10.50 10.79 -9.38
CA ASN A 15 -10.27 12.17 -9.01
C ASN A 15 -9.54 12.28 -7.66
N ALA A 16 -8.51 11.46 -7.50
CA ALA A 16 -7.75 11.36 -6.26
C ALA A 16 -6.34 10.84 -6.52
N PHE A 17 -5.44 11.05 -5.57
CA PHE A 17 -4.16 10.37 -5.56
C PHE A 17 -4.35 8.97 -4.98
N ILE A 18 -3.67 8.01 -5.59
CA ILE A 18 -3.74 6.61 -5.16
C ILE A 18 -2.37 6.20 -4.66
N ALA A 19 -2.37 5.40 -3.60
CA ALA A 19 -1.17 4.74 -3.09
C ALA A 19 -1.42 3.24 -3.12
N GLU A 20 -0.57 2.51 -3.82
CA GLU A 20 -0.67 1.06 -3.94
C GLU A 20 0.57 0.39 -3.38
N VAL A 21 0.38 -0.76 -2.76
CA VAL A 21 1.48 -1.59 -2.25
C VAL A 21 1.52 -2.88 -3.08
N PRO A 22 2.43 -2.97 -4.06
CA PRO A 22 2.45 -4.12 -4.98
C PRO A 22 2.64 -5.47 -4.29
N GLU A 23 3.41 -5.50 -3.20
CA GLU A 23 3.72 -6.74 -2.51
C GLU A 23 2.58 -7.25 -1.62
N LEU A 24 1.60 -6.42 -1.33
CA LEU A 24 0.44 -6.79 -0.52
C LEU A 24 -0.82 -6.72 -1.38
N PRO A 25 -1.30 -7.87 -1.88
CA PRO A 25 -2.46 -7.88 -2.78
C PRO A 25 -3.68 -7.17 -2.19
N GLY A 26 -4.24 -6.26 -2.97
CA GLY A 26 -5.42 -5.49 -2.55
C GLY A 26 -5.13 -4.34 -1.59
N CYS A 27 -3.87 -4.11 -1.24
CA CYS A 27 -3.51 -3.04 -0.32
C CYS A 27 -3.34 -1.72 -1.07
N ALA A 28 -4.29 -0.84 -0.91
CA ALA A 28 -4.27 0.47 -1.56
C ALA A 28 -5.10 1.46 -0.74
N ALA A 29 -4.84 2.74 -0.97
CA ALA A 29 -5.61 3.80 -0.35
C ALA A 29 -5.61 5.03 -1.27
N ASP A 30 -6.48 5.97 -1.00
CA ASP A 30 -6.57 7.21 -1.77
C ASP A 30 -6.46 8.42 -0.85
N GLY A 31 -6.30 9.57 -1.46
CA GLY A 31 -6.26 10.84 -0.73
C GLY A 31 -6.34 12.02 -1.68
N GLU A 32 -6.65 13.19 -1.13
CA GLU A 32 -6.73 14.42 -1.93
C GLU A 32 -5.34 14.94 -2.30
N THR A 33 -4.31 14.53 -1.55
CA THR A 33 -2.92 14.88 -1.81
C THR A 33 -2.08 13.62 -1.77
N ARG A 34 -0.86 13.69 -2.32
CA ARG A 34 0.08 12.57 -2.22
C ARG A 34 0.36 12.20 -0.77
N LEU A 35 0.56 13.20 0.07
CA LEU A 35 0.83 12.95 1.48
C LEU A 35 -0.35 12.25 2.16
N GLN A 36 -1.56 12.70 1.88
CA GLN A 36 -2.75 12.08 2.46
C GLN A 36 -2.90 10.63 2.00
N ALA A 37 -2.69 10.35 0.72
CA ALA A 37 -2.74 8.98 0.22
C ALA A 37 -1.68 8.12 0.88
N LEU A 38 -0.47 8.66 1.08
CA LEU A 38 0.61 7.95 1.77
C LEU A 38 0.25 7.64 3.22
N GLU A 39 -0.26 8.63 3.95
CA GLU A 39 -0.67 8.43 5.34
C GLU A 39 -1.78 7.38 5.43
N ASN A 40 -2.75 7.45 4.52
CA ASN A 40 -3.87 6.52 4.51
C ASN A 40 -3.41 5.09 4.19
N VAL A 41 -2.49 4.91 3.24
CA VAL A 41 -2.03 3.56 2.90
C VAL A 41 -1.19 2.93 4.01
N GLU A 42 -0.48 3.74 4.79
CA GLU A 42 0.26 3.22 5.94
C GLU A 42 -0.69 2.56 6.95
N VAL A 43 -1.87 3.14 7.16
CA VAL A 43 -2.91 2.55 8.01
C VAL A 43 -3.42 1.25 7.39
N VAL A 44 -3.67 1.25 6.09
CA VAL A 44 -4.16 0.06 5.38
C VAL A 44 -3.14 -1.08 5.41
N ILE A 45 -1.85 -0.75 5.27
CA ILE A 45 -0.78 -1.75 5.39
C ILE A 45 -0.82 -2.41 6.77
N HIS A 46 -0.95 -1.61 7.81
CA HIS A 46 -1.01 -2.13 9.18
C HIS A 46 -2.20 -3.06 9.36
N GLU A 47 -3.37 -2.65 8.89
CA GLU A 47 -4.58 -3.48 8.95
C GLU A 47 -4.45 -4.76 8.13
N TRP A 48 -3.82 -4.67 6.96
CA TRP A 48 -3.59 -5.82 6.10
C TRP A 48 -2.74 -6.87 6.82
N ILE A 49 -1.65 -6.42 7.46
CA ILE A 49 -0.74 -7.30 8.19
C ILE A 49 -1.44 -7.92 9.38
N GLU A 50 -2.20 -7.15 10.15
CA GLU A 50 -2.95 -7.68 11.28
C GLU A 50 -3.97 -8.73 10.85
N THR A 51 -4.69 -8.47 9.76
CA THR A 51 -5.67 -9.41 9.23
C THR A 51 -5.00 -10.71 8.78
N ALA A 52 -3.89 -10.58 8.05
CA ALA A 52 -3.14 -11.75 7.59
C ALA A 52 -2.63 -12.59 8.78
N HIS A 53 -2.13 -11.92 9.81
CA HIS A 53 -1.65 -12.59 11.01
C HIS A 53 -2.79 -13.33 11.72
N THR A 54 -3.93 -12.68 11.88
CA THR A 54 -5.11 -13.27 12.52
C THR A 54 -5.61 -14.49 11.75
N LEU A 55 -5.57 -14.44 10.43
CA LEU A 55 -6.04 -15.54 9.58
C LEU A 55 -4.97 -16.61 9.34
N GLY A 56 -3.77 -16.43 9.87
CA GLY A 56 -2.67 -17.36 9.65
C GLY A 56 -2.15 -17.38 8.21
N ARG A 57 -2.34 -16.27 7.47
CA ARG A 57 -1.86 -16.15 6.10
C ARG A 57 -0.41 -15.69 6.08
N PRO A 58 0.37 -16.08 5.03
CA PRO A 58 1.73 -15.60 4.89
C PRO A 58 1.75 -14.08 4.72
N ILE A 59 2.73 -13.44 5.35
CA ILE A 59 2.96 -12.00 5.21
C ILE A 59 4.25 -11.85 4.42
N PRO A 60 4.20 -11.30 3.19
CA PRO A 60 5.41 -11.10 2.40
C PRO A 60 6.41 -10.19 3.11
N GLU A 61 7.68 -10.52 3.05
CA GLU A 61 8.70 -9.62 3.57
C GLU A 61 8.93 -8.47 2.61
N PRO A 62 9.13 -7.24 3.13
CA PRO A 62 9.40 -6.10 2.26
C PRO A 62 10.73 -6.30 1.53
N LYS A 63 10.70 -6.16 0.21
CA LYS A 63 11.90 -6.32 -0.63
C LYS A 63 12.50 -4.97 -1.03
N GLY A 64 11.85 -3.87 -0.63
CA GLY A 64 12.24 -2.55 -1.04
C GLY A 64 11.83 -2.29 -2.47
N ARG A 65 12.70 -1.67 -3.26
CA ARG A 65 12.35 -1.31 -4.63
C ARG A 65 12.19 -2.56 -5.49
N LEU A 66 11.03 -2.67 -6.13
CA LEU A 66 10.78 -3.76 -7.07
C LEU A 66 11.34 -3.39 -8.43
N LEU A 67 12.12 -4.30 -9.00
CA LEU A 67 12.71 -4.12 -10.32
C LEU A 67 12.05 -5.08 -11.29
N PHE A 68 11.49 -4.53 -12.35
CA PHE A 68 10.93 -5.33 -13.44
C PHE A 68 11.96 -5.39 -14.56
N ALA A 69 12.46 -6.55 -14.82
CA ALA A 69 13.41 -6.77 -15.90
C ALA A 69 12.72 -6.78 -17.25
#